data_61a65673d93d332a78c43779f0ab96d0
#
_entry.id   61a65673d93d332a78c43779f0ab96d0
#
_cell.length_a   1.000
_cell.length_b   1.000
_cell.length_c   1.000
_cell.angle_alpha   90.00
_cell.angle_beta   90.00
_cell.angle_gamma   90.00
#
_symmetry.space_group_name_H-M   'P 1'
#
loop_
_entity.id
_entity.type
_entity.pdbx_description
1 polymer ?
#
loop_
_entity_poly.entity_id
_entity_poly.type
_entity_poly.pdbx_seq_one_letter_code
_entity_poly.pdbx_strand_id
1 'polypeptide(L)'
;MSEYLIIGTGPAGISAAEAIRKLDPGGRITLVTEEKEGYYSRPGLAYLLTGEIPQEQLYPFSRDDFQRLQLKLVFARAVQILPAQHQVVLHDGGRIGYDRVLIATGAQAIPAMLPGAQYSGVIKMDTLAEARQII
;
A
#
# COMPACT_ATOMS: atom_id res chain seq x y z
N MET A 1 -12.49 9.13 20.53
CA MET A 1 -11.23 8.89 19.80
C MET A 1 -11.61 8.33 18.46
N SER A 2 -11.28 9.04 17.37
CA SER A 2 -11.70 8.63 16.02
C SER A 2 -10.86 7.47 15.50
N GLU A 3 -11.52 6.55 14.79
CA GLU A 3 -10.92 5.41 14.11
C GLU A 3 -10.83 5.70 12.61
N TYR A 4 -9.64 5.92 12.11
CA TYR A 4 -9.38 6.14 10.70
C TYR A 4 -8.84 4.87 10.05
N LEU A 5 -9.45 4.44 8.97
CA LEU A 5 -8.98 3.30 8.18
C LEU A 5 -8.57 3.77 6.79
N ILE A 6 -7.36 3.46 6.37
CA ILE A 6 -6.83 3.78 5.05
C ILE A 6 -6.52 2.48 4.33
N ILE A 7 -7.12 2.27 3.16
CA ILE A 7 -6.86 1.09 2.33
C ILE A 7 -5.83 1.48 1.27
N GLY A 8 -4.61 1.03 1.45
CA GLY A 8 -3.45 1.32 0.60
C GLY A 8 -2.38 2.14 1.33
N THR A 9 -1.12 1.78 1.08
CA THR A 9 0.09 2.41 1.65
C THR A 9 0.91 3.17 0.61
N GLY A 10 0.30 3.52 -0.50
CA GLY A 10 0.93 4.37 -1.52
C GLY A 10 0.98 5.85 -1.09
N PRO A 11 1.47 6.75 -1.97
CA PRO A 11 1.64 8.18 -1.65
C PRO A 11 0.36 8.81 -1.09
N ALA A 12 -0.81 8.50 -1.67
CA ALA A 12 -2.08 9.06 -1.23
C ALA A 12 -2.45 8.61 0.21
N GLY A 13 -2.26 7.32 0.52
CA GLY A 13 -2.54 6.77 1.85
C GLY A 13 -1.61 7.34 2.92
N ILE A 14 -0.32 7.41 2.64
CA ILE A 14 0.68 7.96 3.56
C ILE A 14 0.46 9.46 3.79
N SER A 15 0.27 10.25 2.73
CA SER A 15 0.00 11.68 2.87
C SER A 15 -1.28 11.96 3.66
N ALA A 16 -2.32 11.13 3.47
CA ALA A 16 -3.54 11.23 4.27
C ALA A 16 -3.28 10.89 5.74
N ALA A 17 -2.49 9.86 6.05
CA ALA A 17 -2.13 9.51 7.42
C ALA A 17 -1.37 10.65 8.12
N GLU A 18 -0.42 11.29 7.43
CA GLU A 18 0.29 12.48 7.95
C GLU A 18 -0.67 13.64 8.23
N ALA A 19 -1.57 13.94 7.28
CA ALA A 19 -2.55 15.00 7.44
C ALA A 19 -3.51 14.73 8.60
N ILE A 20 -4.01 13.49 8.72
CA ILE A 20 -4.88 13.08 9.83
C ILE A 20 -4.14 13.25 11.16
N ARG A 21 -2.91 12.75 11.29
CA ARG A 21 -2.13 12.86 12.53
C ARG A 21 -1.90 14.30 12.96
N LYS A 22 -1.69 15.19 11.97
CA LYS A 22 -1.54 16.63 12.23
C LYS A 22 -2.83 17.28 12.72
N LEU A 23 -4.00 16.86 12.21
CA LEU A 23 -5.30 17.44 12.54
C LEU A 23 -5.97 16.78 13.75
N ASP A 24 -5.75 15.48 13.94
CA ASP A 24 -6.25 14.68 15.07
C ASP A 24 -5.10 13.88 15.69
N PRO A 25 -4.32 14.50 16.59
CA PRO A 25 -3.17 13.84 17.24
C PRO A 25 -3.55 12.58 18.04
N GLY A 26 -4.79 12.50 18.54
CA GLY A 26 -5.28 11.37 19.33
C GLY A 26 -5.98 10.28 18.53
N GLY A 27 -6.30 10.51 17.26
CA GLY A 27 -6.99 9.54 16.40
C GLY A 27 -6.19 8.26 16.18
N ARG A 28 -6.85 7.12 16.12
CA ARG A 28 -6.21 5.86 15.71
C ARG A 28 -6.22 5.72 14.20
N ILE A 29 -5.05 5.49 13.60
CA ILE A 29 -4.89 5.39 12.16
C ILE A 29 -4.42 3.98 11.83
N THR A 30 -5.24 3.23 11.09
CA THR A 30 -4.91 1.90 10.59
C THR A 30 -4.77 1.95 9.08
N LEU A 31 -3.65 1.45 8.55
CA LEU A 31 -3.43 1.25 7.12
C LEU A 31 -3.53 -0.24 6.79
N VAL A 32 -4.28 -0.58 5.75
CA VAL A 32 -4.39 -1.94 5.23
C VAL A 32 -3.68 -2.01 3.89
N THR A 33 -2.79 -2.97 3.73
CA THR A 33 -2.03 -3.20 2.48
C THR A 33 -1.80 -4.69 2.27
N GLU A 34 -1.84 -5.14 1.02
CA GLU A 34 -1.44 -6.50 0.66
C GLU A 34 0.06 -6.61 0.36
N GLU A 35 0.75 -5.47 0.14
CA GLU A 35 2.18 -5.43 -0.14
C GLU A 35 2.99 -5.49 1.15
N LYS A 36 3.77 -6.56 1.32
CA LYS A 36 4.61 -6.79 2.52
C LYS A 36 5.77 -5.80 2.64
N GLU A 37 6.16 -5.21 1.53
CA GLU A 37 7.22 -4.21 1.46
C GLU A 37 6.82 -2.86 2.10
N GLY A 38 5.53 -2.64 2.34
CA GLY A 38 5.03 -1.36 2.84
C GLY A 38 5.04 -0.25 1.78
N TYR A 39 5.40 0.97 2.18
CA TYR A 39 5.46 2.11 1.26
C TYR A 39 6.83 2.22 0.60
N TYR A 40 6.88 2.10 -0.72
CA TYR A 40 8.07 2.33 -1.53
C TYR A 40 7.72 3.14 -2.80
N SER A 41 8.74 3.75 -3.38
CA SER A 41 8.61 4.54 -4.61
C SER A 41 8.50 3.63 -5.83
N ARG A 42 7.29 3.47 -6.41
CA ARG A 42 7.10 2.74 -7.68
C ARG A 42 7.86 3.36 -8.85
N PRO A 43 7.91 4.69 -9.03
CA PRO A 43 8.75 5.31 -10.04
C PRO A 43 10.25 4.96 -9.88
N GLY A 44 10.70 4.72 -8.66
CA GLY A 44 12.07 4.32 -8.36
C GLY A 44 12.45 2.93 -8.87
N LEU A 45 11.48 2.06 -9.20
CA LEU A 45 11.75 0.70 -9.69
C LEU A 45 12.57 0.69 -10.98
N ALA A 46 12.36 1.65 -11.88
CA ALA A 46 13.16 1.78 -13.10
C ALA A 46 14.64 2.03 -12.78
N TYR A 47 14.93 2.91 -11.83
CA TYR A 47 16.30 3.22 -11.40
C TYR A 47 16.96 2.07 -10.62
N LEU A 48 16.14 1.30 -9.89
CA LEU A 48 16.64 0.06 -9.28
C LEU A 48 17.10 -0.94 -10.34
N LEU A 49 16.29 -1.15 -11.40
CA LEU A 49 16.62 -2.09 -12.48
C LEU A 49 17.85 -1.67 -13.27
N THR A 50 18.07 -0.37 -13.46
CA THR A 50 19.27 0.14 -14.14
C THR A 50 20.51 0.18 -13.24
N GLY A 51 20.35 -0.11 -11.94
CA GLY A 51 21.43 -0.05 -10.96
C GLY A 51 21.82 1.38 -10.56
N GLU A 52 21.04 2.40 -10.92
CA GLU A 52 21.30 3.79 -10.57
C GLU A 52 21.07 4.09 -9.10
N ILE A 53 20.14 3.37 -8.47
CA ILE A 53 19.88 3.48 -7.02
C ILE A 53 19.91 2.09 -6.36
N PRO A 54 20.40 1.98 -5.13
CA PRO A 54 20.23 0.76 -4.34
C PRO A 54 18.79 0.64 -3.82
N GLN A 55 18.37 -0.60 -3.47
CA GLN A 55 16.99 -0.88 -3.04
C GLN A 55 16.55 -0.04 -1.84
N GLU A 56 17.48 0.28 -0.93
CA GLU A 56 17.19 1.06 0.28
C GLU A 56 16.66 2.46 -0.03
N GLN A 57 17.04 3.03 -1.17
CA GLN A 57 16.56 4.35 -1.61
C GLN A 57 15.14 4.34 -2.19
N LEU A 58 14.55 3.15 -2.36
CA LEU A 58 13.14 3.06 -2.74
C LEU A 58 12.17 3.47 -1.62
N TYR A 59 12.63 3.45 -0.36
CA TYR A 59 11.78 3.65 0.81
C TYR A 59 11.84 5.10 1.30
N PRO A 60 10.91 5.97 0.87
CA PRO A 60 10.88 7.37 1.31
C PRO A 60 10.38 7.53 2.74
N PHE A 61 9.86 6.45 3.34
CA PHE A 61 9.27 6.40 4.68
C PHE A 61 9.90 5.25 5.47
N SER A 62 10.57 5.60 6.56
CA SER A 62 11.25 4.64 7.42
C SER A 62 10.30 3.99 8.44
N ARG A 63 10.78 2.95 9.13
CA ARG A 63 10.06 2.38 10.28
C ARG A 63 9.80 3.42 11.38
N ASP A 64 10.76 4.29 11.61
CA ASP A 64 10.65 5.33 12.64
C ASP A 64 9.57 6.35 12.29
N ASP A 65 9.35 6.62 11.00
CA ASP A 65 8.25 7.49 10.55
C ASP A 65 6.88 6.86 10.85
N PHE A 66 6.71 5.55 10.62
CA PHE A 66 5.49 4.84 11.00
C PHE A 66 5.25 4.87 12.52
N GLN A 67 6.31 4.69 13.32
CA GLN A 67 6.23 4.78 14.78
C GLN A 67 5.91 6.20 15.25
N ARG A 68 6.63 7.19 14.72
CA ARG A 68 6.42 8.61 15.04
C ARG A 68 4.98 9.05 14.76
N LEU A 69 4.40 8.57 13.68
CA LEU A 69 3.01 8.85 13.32
C LEU A 69 2.01 7.90 14.01
N GLN A 70 2.50 6.95 14.81
CA GLN A 70 1.66 5.96 15.50
C GLN A 70 0.69 5.25 14.56
N LEU A 71 1.19 4.79 13.41
CA LEU A 71 0.40 4.11 12.39
C LEU A 71 0.36 2.62 12.67
N LYS A 72 -0.83 2.03 12.65
CA LYS A 72 -1.02 0.59 12.70
C LYS A 72 -1.07 0.05 11.26
N LEU A 73 -0.13 -0.86 10.93
CA LEU A 73 -0.15 -1.58 9.65
C LEU A 73 -0.85 -2.93 9.81
N VAL A 74 -1.73 -3.23 8.87
CA VAL A 74 -2.39 -4.54 8.72
C VAL A 74 -2.07 -5.07 7.32
N PHE A 75 -1.29 -6.14 7.26
CA PHE A 75 -0.91 -6.79 6.01
C PHE A 75 -2.01 -7.78 5.59
N ALA A 76 -2.97 -7.26 4.84
CA ALA A 76 -4.11 -8.01 4.33
C ALA A 76 -4.71 -7.34 3.10
N ARG A 77 -5.46 -8.10 2.32
CA ARG A 77 -6.25 -7.57 1.22
C ARG A 77 -7.65 -7.20 1.70
N ALA A 78 -8.05 -5.96 1.52
CA ALA A 78 -9.43 -5.54 1.71
C ALA A 78 -10.29 -6.01 0.52
N VAL A 79 -11.36 -6.74 0.79
CA VAL A 79 -12.21 -7.34 -0.26
C VAL A 79 -13.61 -6.73 -0.34
N GLN A 80 -14.07 -6.12 0.74
CA GLN A 80 -15.39 -5.51 0.78
C GLN A 80 -15.47 -4.39 1.82
N ILE A 81 -16.21 -3.34 1.51
CA ILE A 81 -16.57 -2.30 2.45
C ILE A 81 -18.06 -2.45 2.76
N LEU A 82 -18.41 -2.42 4.04
CA LEU A 82 -19.78 -2.48 4.55
C LEU A 82 -20.12 -1.14 5.19
N PRO A 83 -20.55 -0.13 4.40
CA PRO A 83 -20.71 1.24 4.90
C PRO A 83 -21.74 1.34 6.03
N ALA A 84 -22.87 0.62 5.94
CA ALA A 84 -23.91 0.63 6.97
C ALA A 84 -23.46 0.06 8.32
N GLN A 85 -22.38 -0.75 8.32
CA GLN A 85 -21.80 -1.36 9.51
C GLN A 85 -20.51 -0.67 9.95
N HIS A 86 -20.02 0.31 9.18
CA HIS A 86 -18.71 0.94 9.37
C HIS A 86 -17.58 -0.08 9.49
N GLN A 87 -17.56 -1.09 8.58
CA GLN A 87 -16.58 -2.18 8.58
C GLN A 87 -15.98 -2.41 7.19
N VAL A 88 -14.72 -2.83 7.18
CA VAL A 88 -14.04 -3.39 6.01
C VAL A 88 -13.79 -4.87 6.27
N VAL A 89 -14.12 -5.72 5.29
CA VAL A 89 -13.86 -7.17 5.32
C VAL A 89 -12.53 -7.45 4.63
N LEU A 90 -11.70 -8.25 5.27
CA LEU A 90 -10.42 -8.73 4.75
C LEU A 90 -10.59 -10.09 4.07
N HIS A 91 -9.61 -10.48 3.22
CA HIS A 91 -9.64 -11.73 2.46
C HIS A 91 -9.68 -13.00 3.33
N ASP A 92 -9.19 -12.92 4.56
CA ASP A 92 -9.22 -14.00 5.55
C ASP A 92 -10.53 -14.06 6.37
N GLY A 93 -11.49 -13.20 6.05
CA GLY A 93 -12.76 -13.06 6.77
C GLY A 93 -12.68 -12.12 7.98
N GLY A 94 -11.51 -11.62 8.33
CA GLY A 94 -11.33 -10.61 9.38
C GLY A 94 -12.08 -9.33 9.05
N ARG A 95 -12.45 -8.55 10.07
CA ARG A 95 -13.14 -7.28 9.92
C ARG A 95 -12.46 -6.19 10.70
N ILE A 96 -12.39 -5.00 10.11
CA ILE A 96 -11.86 -3.80 10.76
C ILE A 96 -12.95 -2.74 10.76
N GLY A 97 -13.26 -2.25 11.97
CA GLY A 97 -14.20 -1.14 12.15
C GLY A 97 -13.52 0.20 11.86
N TYR A 98 -14.33 1.20 11.51
CA TYR A 98 -13.87 2.56 11.28
C TYR A 98 -14.97 3.60 11.54
N ASP A 99 -14.57 4.81 11.90
CA ASP A 99 -15.43 5.99 11.84
C ASP A 99 -15.35 6.64 10.46
N ARG A 100 -14.15 6.64 9.87
CA ARG A 100 -13.89 7.17 8.54
C ARG A 100 -12.96 6.22 7.77
N VAL A 101 -13.29 5.95 6.51
CA VAL A 101 -12.47 5.13 5.61
C VAL A 101 -12.01 5.94 4.40
N LEU A 102 -10.75 5.79 4.04
CA LEU A 102 -10.17 6.30 2.81
C LEU A 102 -9.77 5.13 1.91
N ILE A 103 -10.22 5.14 0.68
CA ILE A 103 -9.81 4.21 -0.37
C ILE A 103 -8.65 4.86 -1.14
N ALA A 104 -7.44 4.36 -0.94
CA ALA A 104 -6.20 4.85 -1.54
C ALA A 104 -5.43 3.70 -2.22
N THR A 105 -6.16 2.80 -2.89
CA THR A 105 -5.64 1.55 -3.46
C THR A 105 -4.77 1.75 -4.70
N GLY A 106 -4.75 2.96 -5.26
CA GLY A 106 -3.98 3.27 -6.45
C GLY A 106 -4.50 2.56 -7.71
N ALA A 107 -3.57 2.20 -8.58
CA ALA A 107 -3.84 1.49 -9.84
C ALA A 107 -3.00 0.22 -9.92
N GLN A 108 -3.46 -0.71 -10.72
CA GLN A 108 -2.73 -1.93 -11.06
C GLN A 108 -2.58 -2.02 -12.58
N ALA A 109 -1.40 -2.42 -13.04
CA ALA A 109 -1.18 -2.64 -14.47
C ALA A 109 -2.10 -3.73 -15.01
N ILE A 110 -2.76 -3.44 -16.12
CA ILE A 110 -3.59 -4.42 -16.85
C ILE A 110 -2.66 -5.51 -17.40
N PRO A 111 -2.99 -6.80 -17.24
CA PRO A 111 -2.22 -7.87 -17.87
C PRO A 111 -2.11 -7.66 -19.39
N ALA A 112 -0.96 -7.96 -19.95
CA ALA A 112 -0.77 -7.88 -21.40
C ALA A 112 -1.71 -8.87 -22.11
N MET A 113 -2.63 -8.35 -22.94
CA MET A 113 -3.58 -9.14 -23.72
C MET A 113 -3.03 -9.37 -25.15
N LEU A 114 -1.78 -9.81 -25.23
CA LEU A 114 -1.07 -10.05 -26.49
C LEU A 114 -0.78 -11.55 -26.66
N PRO A 115 -0.78 -12.09 -27.90
CA PRO A 115 -0.28 -13.43 -28.14
C PRO A 115 1.16 -13.57 -27.63
N GLY A 116 1.42 -14.60 -26.81
CA GLY A 116 2.72 -14.80 -26.20
C GLY A 116 2.90 -14.22 -24.80
N ALA A 117 1.94 -13.46 -24.28
CA ALA A 117 2.01 -12.91 -22.91
C ALA A 117 2.11 -13.99 -21.82
N GLN A 118 1.71 -15.22 -22.13
CA GLN A 118 1.77 -16.38 -21.23
C GLN A 118 3.14 -17.09 -21.22
N TYR A 119 4.07 -16.73 -22.09
CA TYR A 119 5.37 -17.38 -22.13
C TYR A 119 6.25 -17.02 -20.94
N SER A 120 7.08 -17.97 -20.54
CA SER A 120 8.11 -17.74 -19.52
C SER A 120 9.04 -16.60 -19.94
N GLY A 121 9.35 -15.72 -19.02
CA GLY A 121 10.18 -14.53 -19.27
C GLY A 121 9.39 -13.28 -19.73
N VAL A 122 8.10 -13.40 -20.01
CA VAL A 122 7.24 -12.23 -20.21
C VAL A 122 6.74 -11.76 -18.83
N ILE A 123 7.31 -10.67 -18.36
CA ILE A 123 7.06 -10.13 -17.02
C ILE A 123 6.51 -8.70 -17.17
N LYS A 124 5.43 -8.39 -16.46
CA LYS A 124 5.02 -7.00 -16.29
C LYS A 124 5.80 -6.41 -15.12
N MET A 125 6.04 -5.11 -15.13
CA MET A 125 6.68 -4.41 -14.05
C MET A 125 5.73 -3.37 -13.43
N ASP A 126 5.17 -3.69 -12.28
CA ASP A 126 4.26 -2.83 -11.53
C ASP A 126 4.64 -2.78 -10.05
N THR A 127 5.18 -3.87 -9.52
CA THR A 127 5.51 -4.03 -8.11
C THR A 127 7.00 -4.33 -7.92
N LEU A 128 7.50 -4.10 -6.69
CA LEU A 128 8.87 -4.46 -6.31
C LEU A 128 9.11 -5.98 -6.42
N ALA A 129 8.09 -6.79 -6.13
CA ALA A 129 8.17 -8.24 -6.30
C ALA A 129 8.38 -8.65 -7.76
N GLU A 130 7.70 -7.98 -8.69
CA GLU A 130 7.90 -8.20 -10.14
C GLU A 130 9.27 -7.67 -10.62
N ALA A 131 9.70 -6.50 -10.14
CA ALA A 131 11.03 -5.98 -10.44
C ALA A 131 12.14 -6.94 -10.02
N ARG A 132 12.03 -7.58 -8.85
CA ARG A 132 12.97 -8.61 -8.37
C ARG A 132 13.01 -9.88 -9.23
N GLN A 133 11.99 -10.15 -10.02
CA GLN A 133 11.99 -11.28 -10.98
C GLN A 133 12.75 -10.95 -12.28
N ILE A 134 12.99 -9.67 -12.52
CA ILE A 134 13.71 -9.19 -13.71
C ILE A 134 15.23 -9.13 -13.46
N ILE A 135 15.64 -8.88 -12.22
CA ILE A 135 17.04 -8.84 -11.79
C ILE A 135 17.58 -10.26 -11.60
#